data_c1763c3d002c8b32e7fa53d473844e15
#
_entry.id   c1763c3d002c8b32e7fa53d473844e15
#
_cell.length_a   1.000
_cell.length_b   1.000
_cell.length_c   1.000
_cell.angle_alpha   90.00
_cell.angle_beta   90.00
_cell.angle_gamma   90.00
#
_symmetry.space_group_name_H-M   'P 1'
#
loop_
_entity.id
_entity.type
_entity.pdbx_description
1 polymer ?
#
loop_
_entity_poly.entity_id
_entity_poly.type
_entity_poly.pdbx_seq_one_letter_code
_entity_poly.pdbx_strand_id
1 'polypeptide(L)'
;MLFDERDLRVFDNPDSANYFKEIVQSYYSQNYRATIVLLYSFVIYDLFIKLQDMANEGDSKAQSKLSEINNLIKNDERYSKIENEIIQFFKDNCNLYFGKFIEDIEYLKNCRNKCAHLKVNDNTLYVPNDYHARMLICSMYDNVFSVKAPFIMDLFKIAEKDVEIYNKKINLNTHKPQASEN
;
A
#
# COMPACT_ATOMS: atom_id res chain seq x y z
N MET A 1 22.61 9.55 -9.71
CA MET A 1 21.81 8.30 -9.58
C MET A 1 20.46 8.70 -9.04
N LEU A 2 19.35 8.18 -9.58
CA LEU A 2 18.01 8.57 -9.16
C LEU A 2 17.68 8.02 -7.76
N PHE A 3 18.14 6.82 -7.47
CA PHE A 3 18.00 6.13 -6.19
C PHE A 3 19.33 5.48 -5.81
N ASP A 4 19.64 5.41 -4.53
CA ASP A 4 20.82 4.77 -3.97
C ASP A 4 20.46 3.72 -2.88
N GLU A 5 21.47 3.12 -2.25
CA GLU A 5 21.22 2.10 -1.23
C GLU A 5 20.47 2.62 0.01
N ARG A 6 20.50 3.94 0.27
CA ARG A 6 19.75 4.54 1.38
C ARG A 6 18.28 4.56 1.10
N ASP A 7 17.89 4.74 -0.16
CA ASP A 7 16.50 4.74 -0.59
C ASP A 7 15.86 3.36 -0.43
N LEU A 8 16.66 2.29 -0.43
CA LEU A 8 16.17 0.92 -0.22
C LEU A 8 15.78 0.62 1.24
N ARG A 9 16.18 1.48 2.18
CA ARG A 9 15.86 1.29 3.61
C ARG A 9 14.41 1.47 3.96
N VAL A 10 13.59 1.99 3.03
CA VAL A 10 12.14 2.07 3.22
C VAL A 10 11.48 0.70 3.17
N PHE A 11 12.15 -0.29 2.56
CA PHE A 11 11.63 -1.65 2.43
C PHE A 11 12.15 -2.53 3.57
N ASP A 12 11.25 -2.92 4.47
CA ASP A 12 11.58 -3.84 5.58
C ASP A 12 11.84 -5.28 5.05
N ASN A 13 11.26 -5.64 3.90
CA ASN A 13 11.43 -6.93 3.26
C ASN A 13 12.52 -6.88 2.18
N PRO A 14 13.57 -7.74 2.24
CA PRO A 14 14.62 -7.83 1.23
C PRO A 14 14.12 -8.10 -0.19
N ASP A 15 13.04 -8.87 -0.35
CA ASP A 15 12.46 -9.16 -1.66
C ASP A 15 11.85 -7.89 -2.28
N SER A 16 11.19 -7.05 -1.48
CA SER A 16 10.70 -5.74 -1.90
C SER A 16 11.83 -4.82 -2.36
N ALA A 17 12.92 -4.78 -1.61
CA ALA A 17 14.11 -4.01 -1.97
C ALA A 17 14.74 -4.49 -3.29
N ASN A 18 14.80 -5.81 -3.50
CA ASN A 18 15.31 -6.41 -4.73
C ASN A 18 14.40 -6.11 -5.91
N TYR A 19 13.09 -6.21 -5.74
CA TYR A 19 12.12 -5.89 -6.78
C TYR A 19 12.22 -4.41 -7.22
N PHE A 20 12.37 -3.50 -6.26
CA PHE A 20 12.58 -2.09 -6.56
C PHE A 20 13.90 -1.84 -7.32
N LYS A 21 14.97 -2.57 -6.98
CA LYS A 21 16.23 -2.53 -7.74
C LYS A 21 16.04 -2.94 -9.19
N GLU A 22 15.24 -3.97 -9.47
CA GLU A 22 14.94 -4.40 -10.85
C GLU A 22 14.21 -3.31 -11.64
N ILE A 23 13.27 -2.59 -10.99
CA ILE A 23 12.57 -1.46 -11.60
C ILE A 23 13.58 -0.37 -11.99
N VAL A 24 14.47 -0.01 -11.06
CA VAL A 24 15.49 1.04 -11.26
C VAL A 24 16.50 0.61 -12.33
N GLN A 25 16.92 -0.66 -12.35
CA GLN A 25 17.80 -1.19 -13.40
C GLN A 25 17.14 -1.16 -14.79
N SER A 26 15.85 -1.54 -14.87
CA SER A 26 15.08 -1.46 -16.10
C SER A 26 15.00 -0.03 -16.63
N TYR A 27 14.80 0.95 -15.72
CA TYR A 27 14.81 2.37 -16.04
C TYR A 27 16.18 2.82 -16.60
N TYR A 28 17.29 2.49 -15.94
CA TYR A 28 18.63 2.86 -16.40
C TYR A 28 19.03 2.16 -17.70
N SER A 29 18.45 1.00 -17.97
CA SER A 29 18.58 0.31 -19.26
C SER A 29 17.69 0.90 -20.36
N GLN A 30 17.00 2.02 -20.09
CA GLN A 30 16.07 2.71 -21.00
C GLN A 30 14.88 1.85 -21.44
N ASN A 31 14.57 0.78 -20.70
CA ASN A 31 13.42 -0.09 -20.94
C ASN A 31 12.14 0.47 -20.29
N TYR A 32 11.77 1.70 -20.63
CA TYR A 32 10.72 2.45 -19.92
C TYR A 32 9.36 1.76 -19.92
N ARG A 33 9.01 1.01 -20.96
CA ARG A 33 7.77 0.22 -20.99
C ARG A 33 7.79 -0.89 -19.92
N ALA A 34 8.89 -1.65 -19.87
CA ALA A 34 9.07 -2.69 -18.84
C ALA A 34 9.10 -2.08 -17.44
N THR A 35 9.79 -0.96 -17.27
CA THR A 35 9.84 -0.19 -16.01
C THR A 35 8.44 0.13 -15.49
N ILE A 36 7.54 0.67 -16.34
CA ILE A 36 6.18 1.03 -15.94
C ILE A 36 5.35 -0.22 -15.58
N VAL A 37 5.51 -1.32 -16.31
CA VAL A 37 4.80 -2.59 -16.01
C VAL A 37 5.27 -3.16 -14.67
N LEU A 38 6.58 -3.23 -14.44
CA LEU A 38 7.15 -3.70 -13.17
C LEU A 38 6.73 -2.80 -12.00
N LEU A 39 6.79 -1.48 -12.19
CA LEU A 39 6.40 -0.51 -11.18
C LEU A 39 4.95 -0.70 -10.73
N TYR A 40 4.02 -0.86 -11.68
CA TYR A 40 2.62 -1.11 -11.34
C TYR A 40 2.44 -2.41 -10.56
N SER A 41 3.07 -3.50 -11.02
CA SER A 41 2.99 -4.79 -10.33
C SER A 41 3.52 -4.70 -8.90
N PHE A 42 4.60 -3.94 -8.70
CA PHE A 42 5.18 -3.74 -7.38
C PHE A 42 4.31 -2.86 -6.48
N VAL A 43 3.65 -1.84 -7.02
CA VAL A 43 2.66 -1.03 -6.27
C VAL A 43 1.53 -1.92 -5.74
N ILE A 44 0.97 -2.80 -6.57
CA ILE A 44 -0.10 -3.71 -6.14
C ILE A 44 0.40 -4.67 -5.05
N TYR A 45 1.61 -5.21 -5.20
CA TYR A 45 2.23 -6.06 -4.20
C TYR A 45 2.44 -5.33 -2.87
N ASP A 46 2.98 -4.12 -2.89
CA ASP A 46 3.21 -3.30 -1.69
C ASP A 46 1.90 -2.96 -0.97
N LEU A 47 0.85 -2.61 -1.72
CA LEU A 47 -0.49 -2.41 -1.15
C LEU A 47 -1.04 -3.70 -0.51
N PHE A 48 -0.82 -4.85 -1.14
CA PHE A 48 -1.26 -6.12 -0.57
C PHE A 48 -0.54 -6.45 0.75
N ILE A 49 0.78 -6.21 0.82
CA ILE A 49 1.54 -6.35 2.08
C ILE A 49 1.00 -5.40 3.14
N LYS A 50 0.76 -4.14 2.81
CA LYS A 50 0.18 -3.16 3.73
C LYS A 50 -1.20 -3.59 4.25
N LEU A 51 -2.02 -4.18 3.38
CA LEU A 51 -3.31 -4.74 3.79
C LEU A 51 -3.14 -5.92 4.77
N GLN A 52 -2.14 -6.77 4.54
CA GLN A 52 -1.81 -7.86 5.47
C GLN A 52 -1.34 -7.33 6.84
N ASP A 53 -0.47 -6.32 6.84
CA ASP A 53 0.03 -5.70 8.06
C ASP A 53 -1.13 -5.09 8.88
N MET A 54 -2.02 -4.35 8.23
CA MET A 54 -3.22 -3.81 8.86
C MET A 54 -4.13 -4.89 9.45
N ALA A 55 -4.34 -5.99 8.72
CA ALA A 55 -5.13 -7.11 9.20
C ALA A 55 -4.48 -7.80 10.42
N ASN A 56 -3.14 -7.94 10.40
CA ASN A 56 -2.36 -8.52 11.50
C ASN A 56 -2.39 -7.63 12.76
N GLU A 57 -2.48 -6.32 12.58
CA GLU A 57 -2.60 -5.35 13.68
C GLU A 57 -4.03 -5.25 14.23
N GLY A 58 -4.97 -6.00 13.67
CA GLY A 58 -6.32 -6.15 14.20
C GLY A 58 -7.38 -5.26 13.54
N ASP A 59 -7.07 -4.61 12.41
CA ASP A 59 -8.09 -3.89 11.67
C ASP A 59 -9.12 -4.86 11.07
N SER A 60 -10.36 -4.77 11.54
CA SER A 60 -11.44 -5.68 11.16
C SER A 60 -11.85 -5.55 9.68
N LYS A 61 -11.74 -4.35 9.10
CA LYS A 61 -12.04 -4.12 7.69
C LYS A 61 -10.95 -4.72 6.81
N ALA A 62 -9.68 -4.55 7.20
CA ALA A 62 -8.54 -5.16 6.52
C ALA A 62 -8.60 -6.68 6.60
N GLN A 63 -8.95 -7.27 7.75
CA GLN A 63 -9.15 -8.71 7.91
C GLN A 63 -10.25 -9.26 6.98
N SER A 64 -11.39 -8.57 6.93
CA SER A 64 -12.49 -8.95 6.05
C SER A 64 -12.07 -8.89 4.57
N LYS A 65 -11.42 -7.78 4.14
CA LYS A 65 -10.95 -7.62 2.75
C LYS A 65 -9.87 -8.62 2.40
N LEU A 66 -8.93 -8.90 3.29
CA LEU A 66 -7.89 -9.90 3.07
C LEU A 66 -8.48 -11.31 2.87
N SER A 67 -9.51 -11.66 3.66
CA SER A 67 -10.24 -12.92 3.50
C SER A 67 -10.93 -13.01 2.13
N GLU A 68 -11.57 -11.91 1.69
CA GLU A 68 -12.20 -11.82 0.38
C GLU A 68 -11.17 -12.01 -0.75
N ILE A 69 -10.05 -11.30 -0.71
CA ILE A 69 -8.97 -11.39 -1.70
C ILE A 69 -8.39 -12.81 -1.73
N ASN A 70 -8.13 -13.43 -0.58
CA ASN A 70 -7.65 -14.81 -0.51
C ASN A 70 -8.64 -15.80 -1.14
N ASN A 71 -9.94 -15.56 -1.02
CA ASN A 71 -10.95 -16.38 -1.69
C ASN A 71 -10.94 -16.17 -3.21
N LEU A 72 -10.75 -14.93 -3.69
CA LEU A 72 -10.60 -14.66 -5.12
C LEU A 72 -9.38 -15.38 -5.71
N ILE A 73 -8.26 -15.35 -4.99
CA ILE A 73 -7.02 -16.07 -5.38
C ILE A 73 -7.27 -17.58 -5.44
N LYS A 74 -7.91 -18.16 -4.42
CA LYS A 74 -8.21 -19.61 -4.39
C LYS A 74 -9.16 -20.07 -5.52
N ASN A 75 -10.05 -19.18 -5.95
CA ASN A 75 -11.00 -19.45 -7.02
C ASN A 75 -10.43 -19.14 -8.41
N ASP A 76 -9.13 -18.87 -8.52
CA ASP A 76 -8.45 -18.53 -9.78
C ASP A 76 -9.11 -17.37 -10.54
N GLU A 77 -9.60 -16.40 -9.79
CA GLU A 77 -10.21 -15.20 -10.37
C GLU A 77 -9.16 -14.36 -11.10
N ARG A 78 -9.61 -13.56 -12.08
CA ARG A 78 -8.74 -12.72 -12.91
C ARG A 78 -7.92 -11.75 -12.04
N TYR A 79 -6.63 -11.67 -12.28
CA TYR A 79 -5.73 -10.75 -11.57
C TYR A 79 -6.24 -9.31 -11.55
N SER A 80 -6.81 -8.83 -12.65
CA SER A 80 -7.38 -7.47 -12.73
C SER A 80 -8.52 -7.22 -11.73
N LYS A 81 -9.27 -8.27 -11.34
CA LYS A 81 -10.30 -8.17 -10.30
C LYS A 81 -9.64 -8.02 -8.94
N ILE A 82 -8.65 -8.85 -8.64
CA ILE A 82 -7.87 -8.81 -7.39
C ILE A 82 -7.19 -7.44 -7.22
N GLU A 83 -6.51 -6.95 -8.26
CA GLU A 83 -5.88 -5.63 -8.28
C GLU A 83 -6.88 -4.51 -7.96
N ASN A 84 -8.07 -4.56 -8.58
CA ASN A 84 -9.13 -3.58 -8.36
C ASN A 84 -9.65 -3.61 -6.92
N GLU A 85 -9.84 -4.79 -6.33
CA GLU A 85 -10.30 -4.93 -4.95
C GLU A 85 -9.30 -4.36 -3.96
N ILE A 86 -7.99 -4.57 -4.20
CA ILE A 86 -6.93 -3.98 -3.38
C ILE A 86 -6.97 -2.45 -3.47
N ILE A 87 -6.96 -1.89 -4.68
CA ILE A 87 -6.98 -0.42 -4.88
C ILE A 87 -8.24 0.18 -4.26
N GLN A 88 -9.40 -0.45 -4.48
CA GLN A 88 -10.68 0.04 -3.98
C GLN A 88 -10.71 0.08 -2.44
N PHE A 89 -10.13 -0.94 -1.78
CA PHE A 89 -10.03 -0.95 -0.33
C PHE A 89 -9.30 0.29 0.20
N PHE A 90 -8.14 0.63 -0.37
CA PHE A 90 -7.40 1.82 0.04
C PHE A 90 -8.12 3.12 -0.32
N LYS A 91 -8.81 3.16 -1.46
CA LYS A 91 -9.64 4.30 -1.87
C LYS A 91 -10.74 4.59 -0.85
N ASP A 92 -11.44 3.56 -0.39
CA ASP A 92 -12.61 3.71 0.47
C ASP A 92 -12.26 3.96 1.93
N ASN A 93 -11.10 3.48 2.38
CA ASN A 93 -10.74 3.47 3.80
C ASN A 93 -9.57 4.40 4.16
N CYS A 94 -8.81 4.91 3.17
CA CYS A 94 -7.59 5.67 3.42
C CYS A 94 -7.62 7.11 2.86
N ASN A 95 -8.78 7.63 2.54
CA ASN A 95 -8.97 8.92 1.86
C ASN A 95 -8.32 10.13 2.56
N LEU A 96 -8.19 10.12 3.89
CA LEU A 96 -7.62 11.24 4.65
C LEU A 96 -6.12 11.46 4.37
N TYR A 97 -5.40 10.38 4.02
CA TYR A 97 -3.95 10.42 3.79
C TYR A 97 -3.57 10.27 2.31
N PHE A 98 -4.47 9.80 1.45
CA PHE A 98 -4.15 9.25 0.14
C PHE A 98 -5.00 9.77 -1.03
N GLY A 99 -5.79 10.82 -0.88
CA GLY A 99 -6.65 11.31 -1.96
C GLY A 99 -5.92 11.50 -3.29
N LYS A 100 -4.73 12.10 -3.27
CA LYS A 100 -3.87 12.27 -4.45
C LYS A 100 -3.21 10.98 -4.91
N PHE A 101 -2.93 10.08 -4.01
CA PHE A 101 -2.28 8.81 -4.21
C PHE A 101 -3.09 7.84 -5.09
N ILE A 102 -4.40 7.76 -4.88
CA ILE A 102 -5.27 6.90 -5.69
C ILE A 102 -5.32 7.38 -7.14
N GLU A 103 -5.37 8.70 -7.37
CA GLU A 103 -5.30 9.27 -8.71
C GLU A 103 -3.98 8.91 -9.41
N ASP A 104 -2.86 8.96 -8.68
CA ASP A 104 -1.54 8.59 -9.20
C ASP A 104 -1.46 7.09 -9.53
N ILE A 105 -2.06 6.22 -8.71
CA ILE A 105 -2.14 4.77 -9.00
C ILE A 105 -3.03 4.48 -10.21
N GLU A 106 -4.20 5.12 -10.30
CA GLU A 106 -5.09 4.97 -11.47
C GLU A 106 -4.39 5.47 -12.75
N TYR A 107 -3.63 6.56 -12.66
CA TYR A 107 -2.81 7.05 -13.76
C TYR A 107 -1.71 6.04 -14.16
N LEU A 108 -0.97 5.52 -13.18
CA LEU A 108 0.04 4.47 -13.41
C LEU A 108 -0.57 3.22 -14.05
N LYS A 109 -1.75 2.78 -13.58
CA LYS A 109 -2.51 1.68 -14.16
C LYS A 109 -2.84 1.91 -15.64
N ASN A 110 -3.28 3.11 -15.99
CA ASN A 110 -3.55 3.49 -17.36
C ASN A 110 -2.28 3.48 -18.22
N CYS A 111 -1.15 3.95 -17.69
CA CYS A 111 0.15 3.90 -18.36
C CYS A 111 0.61 2.44 -18.56
N ARG A 112 0.48 1.59 -17.54
CA ARG A 112 0.79 0.15 -17.63
C ARG A 112 -0.03 -0.53 -18.72
N ASN A 113 -1.33 -0.27 -18.77
CA ASN A 113 -2.20 -0.86 -19.79
C ASN A 113 -1.77 -0.45 -21.20
N LYS A 114 -1.38 0.81 -21.41
CA LYS A 114 -0.82 1.27 -22.68
C LYS A 114 0.54 0.61 -23.02
N CYS A 115 1.36 0.32 -22.00
CA CYS A 115 2.64 -0.35 -22.16
C CYS A 115 2.49 -1.85 -22.44
N ALA A 116 1.55 -2.53 -21.78
CA ALA A 116 1.37 -3.97 -21.88
C ALA A 116 0.58 -4.40 -23.11
N HIS A 117 -0.34 -3.55 -23.60
CA HIS A 117 -1.24 -3.90 -24.70
C HIS A 117 -1.03 -3.00 -25.91
N LEU A 118 -1.12 -3.60 -27.11
CA LEU A 118 -1.20 -2.86 -28.37
C LEU A 118 -2.58 -2.20 -28.46
N LYS A 119 -2.62 -0.87 -28.60
CA LYS A 119 -3.85 -0.18 -29.00
C LYS A 119 -4.03 -0.37 -30.51
N VAL A 120 -4.91 -1.26 -30.88
CA VAL A 120 -5.20 -1.61 -32.27
C VAL A 120 -5.79 -0.42 -33.05
N ASN A 121 -6.43 0.54 -32.36
CA ASN A 121 -7.18 1.62 -33.01
C ASN A 121 -6.31 2.77 -33.55
N ASP A 122 -5.08 2.95 -33.06
CA ASP A 122 -4.24 4.10 -33.43
C ASP A 122 -2.98 3.72 -34.22
N ASN A 123 -2.76 2.45 -34.52
CA ASN A 123 -1.55 1.91 -35.18
C ASN A 123 -0.22 2.37 -34.58
N THR A 124 -0.23 2.94 -33.37
CA THR A 124 0.96 3.45 -32.70
C THR A 124 1.20 2.70 -31.39
N LEU A 125 2.45 2.29 -31.18
CA LEU A 125 2.92 1.80 -29.90
C LEU A 125 3.07 3.00 -28.94
N TYR A 126 2.50 2.89 -27.76
CA TYR A 126 2.82 3.82 -26.69
C TYR A 126 4.28 3.62 -26.26
N VAL A 127 5.08 4.65 -26.43
CA VAL A 127 6.50 4.67 -26.04
C VAL A 127 6.68 5.73 -24.96
N PRO A 128 6.75 5.35 -23.70
CA PRO A 128 7.06 6.29 -22.63
C PRO A 128 8.49 6.78 -22.79
N ASN A 129 8.75 8.04 -22.42
CA ASN A 129 10.08 8.62 -22.40
C ASN A 129 10.69 8.56 -20.99
N ASP A 130 11.97 8.94 -20.90
CA ASP A 130 12.74 9.03 -19.66
C ASP A 130 12.02 9.83 -18.59
N TYR A 131 11.60 11.04 -18.91
CA TYR A 131 10.94 11.94 -17.96
C TYR A 131 9.66 11.33 -17.36
N HIS A 132 8.86 10.68 -18.20
CA HIS A 132 7.60 10.09 -17.78
C HIS A 132 7.83 8.87 -16.86
N ALA A 133 8.75 7.97 -17.23
CA ALA A 133 9.08 6.83 -16.38
C ALA A 133 9.66 7.27 -15.03
N ARG A 134 10.56 8.25 -15.06
CA ARG A 134 11.16 8.83 -13.84
C ARG A 134 10.13 9.46 -12.93
N MET A 135 9.22 10.28 -13.48
CA MET A 135 8.14 10.90 -12.70
C MET A 135 7.30 9.85 -11.99
N LEU A 136 6.91 8.76 -12.69
CA LEU A 136 6.11 7.69 -12.11
C LEU A 136 6.86 6.96 -10.98
N ILE A 137 8.15 6.64 -11.18
CA ILE A 137 8.95 5.99 -10.13
C ILE A 137 9.04 6.88 -8.88
N CYS A 138 9.35 8.18 -9.05
CA CYS A 138 9.44 9.12 -7.93
C CYS A 138 8.09 9.27 -7.21
N SER A 139 6.99 9.44 -7.95
CA SER A 139 5.67 9.56 -7.36
C SER A 139 5.30 8.33 -6.54
N MET A 140 5.52 7.12 -7.06
CA MET A 140 5.23 5.89 -6.33
C MET A 140 6.17 5.69 -5.14
N TYR A 141 7.43 6.05 -5.27
CA TYR A 141 8.37 5.98 -4.16
C TYR A 141 7.94 6.88 -3.00
N ASP A 142 7.68 8.16 -3.28
CA ASP A 142 7.36 9.16 -2.25
C ASP A 142 5.98 8.92 -1.62
N ASN A 143 4.99 8.54 -2.41
CA ASN A 143 3.59 8.47 -1.97
C ASN A 143 3.11 7.07 -1.59
N VAL A 144 3.84 6.01 -2.02
CA VAL A 144 3.45 4.62 -1.76
C VAL A 144 4.47 3.92 -0.88
N PHE A 145 5.69 3.73 -1.41
CA PHE A 145 6.67 2.84 -0.79
C PHE A 145 7.26 3.43 0.50
N SER A 146 7.48 4.76 0.55
CA SER A 146 8.00 5.44 1.75
C SER A 146 6.96 5.60 2.85
N VAL A 147 5.70 5.34 2.57
CA VAL A 147 4.61 5.47 3.55
C VAL A 147 4.35 4.13 4.19
N LYS A 148 4.55 4.02 5.50
CA LYS A 148 4.15 2.82 6.26
C LYS A 148 2.64 2.63 6.19
N ALA A 149 2.20 1.38 6.40
CA ALA A 149 0.79 1.03 6.29
C ALA A 149 -0.09 2.10 6.92
N PRO A 150 -1.05 2.66 6.19
CA PRO A 150 -1.94 3.64 6.75
C PRO A 150 -2.74 2.92 7.83
N PHE A 151 -2.49 3.34 9.06
CA PHE A 151 -3.35 2.92 10.15
C PHE A 151 -4.74 3.49 9.87
N ILE A 152 -5.63 2.64 9.38
CA ILE A 152 -7.06 2.89 9.39
C ILE A 152 -7.56 2.77 10.84
N MET A 153 -6.69 2.45 11.74
CA MET A 153 -7.03 2.48 13.15
C MET A 153 -7.50 3.89 13.44
N ASP A 154 -8.79 3.95 13.63
CA ASP A 154 -9.47 5.06 14.22
C ASP A 154 -8.62 5.44 15.45
N LEU A 155 -7.70 6.41 15.27
CA LEU A 155 -6.84 6.88 16.37
C LEU A 155 -7.70 7.25 17.57
N PHE A 156 -8.98 7.60 17.32
CA PHE A 156 -9.99 7.81 18.34
C PHE A 156 -10.37 6.51 19.08
N LYS A 157 -10.49 5.36 18.38
CA LYS A 157 -10.80 4.08 19.07
C LYS A 157 -9.65 3.55 19.90
N ILE A 158 -8.39 3.80 19.50
CA ILE A 158 -7.23 3.47 20.33
C ILE A 158 -7.22 4.37 21.56
N ALA A 159 -7.38 5.70 21.35
CA ALA A 159 -7.46 6.64 22.46
C ALA A 159 -8.64 6.35 23.40
N GLU A 160 -9.81 5.99 22.88
CA GLU A 160 -10.96 5.55 23.67
C GLU A 160 -10.66 4.29 24.48
N LYS A 161 -10.02 3.29 23.87
CA LYS A 161 -9.62 2.05 24.55
C LYS A 161 -8.57 2.28 25.63
N ASP A 162 -7.61 3.16 25.37
CA ASP A 162 -6.60 3.55 26.34
C ASP A 162 -7.22 4.34 27.50
N VAL A 163 -8.18 5.22 27.22
CA VAL A 163 -8.95 5.96 28.23
C VAL A 163 -9.83 5.00 29.05
N GLU A 164 -10.48 4.01 28.44
CA GLU A 164 -11.23 2.98 29.17
C GLU A 164 -10.34 2.16 30.09
N ILE A 165 -9.16 1.73 29.62
CA ILE A 165 -8.19 0.98 30.43
C ILE A 165 -7.69 1.84 31.60
N TYR A 166 -7.43 3.11 31.36
CA TYR A 166 -6.99 4.06 32.37
C TYR A 166 -8.07 4.28 33.44
N ASN A 167 -9.33 4.49 33.04
CA ASN A 167 -10.47 4.66 33.92
C ASN A 167 -10.76 3.40 34.77
N LYS A 168 -10.61 2.19 34.17
CA LYS A 168 -10.71 0.93 34.92
C LYS A 168 -9.63 0.82 36.00
N LYS A 169 -8.40 1.24 35.71
CA LYS A 169 -7.29 1.24 36.70
C LYS A 169 -7.52 2.24 37.82
N ILE A 170 -8.07 3.41 37.55
CA ILE A 170 -8.40 4.41 38.57
C ILE A 170 -9.50 3.87 39.47
N ASN A 171 -10.58 3.33 38.91
CA ASN A 171 -11.70 2.79 39.71
C ASN A 171 -11.31 1.60 40.60
N LEU A 172 -10.33 0.78 40.17
CA LEU A 172 -9.78 -0.29 41.01
C LEU A 172 -8.94 0.24 42.18
N ASN A 173 -8.32 1.42 42.05
CA ASN A 173 -7.53 2.03 43.12
C ASN A 173 -8.38 2.83 44.11
N THR A 174 -9.58 3.28 43.75
CA THR A 174 -10.51 4.01 44.62
C THR A 174 -11.36 3.08 45.53
N HIS A 175 -11.39 1.78 45.24
CA HIS A 175 -12.13 0.77 46.02
C HIS A 175 -11.24 -0.08 46.94
N LYS A 176 -10.07 0.39 47.35
CA LYS A 176 -9.35 -0.26 48.47
C LYS A 176 -10.07 0.10 49.78
N PRO A 177 -10.63 -0.87 50.53
CA PRO A 177 -11.23 -0.59 51.82
C PRO A 177 -10.13 -0.06 52.73
N GLN A 178 -10.42 1.04 53.43
CA GLN A 178 -9.63 1.49 54.58
C GLN A 178 -9.60 0.34 55.58
N ALA A 179 -8.39 -0.18 55.83
CA ALA A 179 -8.19 -1.12 56.92
C ALA A 179 -8.58 -0.38 58.23
N SER A 180 -9.63 -0.87 58.87
CA SER A 180 -10.00 -0.42 60.20
C SER A 180 -8.88 -0.80 61.17
N GLU A 181 -8.13 0.22 61.64
CA GLU A 181 -7.34 0.09 62.85
C GLU A 181 -8.29 -0.09 64.03
N ASN A 182 -8.22 -1.25 64.68
CA ASN A 182 -8.63 -1.50 66.08
C ASN A 182 -7.44 -2.08 66.83
#